data_d94e840c64019bb457356991c14f7644
#
_entry.id   d94e840c64019bb457356991c14f7644
#
_cell.length_a   1.000
_cell.length_b   1.000
_cell.length_c   1.000
_cell.angle_alpha   90.00
_cell.angle_beta   90.00
_cell.angle_gamma   90.00
#
_symmetry.space_group_name_H-M   'P 1'
#
loop_
_entity.id
_entity.type
_entity.pdbx_description
1 polymer ?
#
loop_
_entity_poly.entity_id
_entity_poly.type
_entity_poly.pdbx_seq_one_letter_code
_entity_poly.pdbx_strand_id
1 'polypeptide(L)'
;MIVNGFLHIVVSRHGFEANDVGPIAIESDDIDEYVERIAAAMEGIDFSSLTHISVSGVDDGVVFLGADSRPLRPIIWADDESSVPDAGWCNKKHDESWWTHEVGVVPTYQHMVTKLSWLHRSEPENWSKVRRVCTPAQYIRWRIGRDTSGPIVATEAESSTTALWSPTGRCYSTEVLNLIDGDLQWQGVLPDVRPDGSTVGSLYGVLVQL
;
A
#
# COMPACT_ATOMS: atom_id res chain seq x y z
N MET A 1 -12.84 -9.90 24.08
CA MET A 1 -12.11 -9.34 25.27
C MET A 1 -10.76 -8.89 24.75
N ILE A 2 -10.54 -7.60 24.63
CA ILE A 2 -9.29 -7.04 24.09
C ILE A 2 -8.15 -7.39 25.04
N VAL A 3 -7.25 -8.24 24.60
CA VAL A 3 -6.04 -8.62 25.35
C VAL A 3 -4.93 -7.73 24.86
N ASN A 4 -4.38 -6.87 25.73
CA ASN A 4 -3.23 -5.98 25.54
C ASN A 4 -3.48 -4.54 25.04
N GLY A 5 -4.71 -4.05 24.99
CA GLY A 5 -4.98 -2.62 24.75
C GLY A 5 -4.66 -2.12 23.32
N PHE A 6 -4.56 -3.01 22.32
CA PHE A 6 -4.40 -2.61 20.92
C PHE A 6 -5.26 -3.45 19.98
N LEU A 7 -5.65 -2.86 18.87
CA LEU A 7 -6.33 -3.54 17.77
C LEU A 7 -5.37 -3.65 16.58
N HIS A 8 -5.09 -4.87 16.15
CA HIS A 8 -4.30 -5.13 14.97
C HIS A 8 -5.17 -5.76 13.89
N ILE A 9 -5.21 -5.15 12.71
CA ILE A 9 -5.96 -5.59 11.55
C ILE A 9 -4.96 -6.09 10.51
N VAL A 10 -5.12 -7.33 10.08
CA VAL A 10 -4.30 -7.93 9.02
C VAL A 10 -5.16 -8.08 7.78
N VAL A 11 -4.72 -7.47 6.69
CA VAL A 11 -5.44 -7.44 5.41
C VAL A 11 -4.78 -8.42 4.45
N SER A 12 -5.61 -9.20 3.75
CA SER A 12 -5.19 -10.12 2.69
C SER A 12 -6.09 -9.96 1.47
N ARG A 13 -5.73 -10.63 0.37
CA ARG A 13 -6.58 -10.71 -0.83
C ARG A 13 -7.95 -11.35 -0.55
N HIS A 14 -8.04 -12.22 0.45
CA HIS A 14 -9.26 -12.97 0.76
C HIS A 14 -10.08 -12.35 1.90
N GLY A 15 -9.70 -11.13 2.35
CA GLY A 15 -10.41 -10.42 3.41
C GLY A 15 -9.47 -9.86 4.47
N PHE A 16 -9.93 -9.84 5.71
CA PHE A 16 -9.13 -9.37 6.83
C PHE A 16 -9.44 -10.17 8.10
N GLU A 17 -8.52 -10.09 9.04
CA GLU A 17 -8.70 -10.54 10.41
C GLU A 17 -8.27 -9.45 11.39
N ALA A 18 -8.82 -9.46 12.57
CA ALA A 18 -8.38 -8.61 13.66
C ALA A 18 -8.29 -9.46 14.93
N ASN A 19 -7.41 -9.07 15.87
CA ASN A 19 -7.10 -9.89 17.04
C ASN A 19 -8.29 -10.28 17.94
N ASP A 20 -9.42 -9.57 17.85
CA ASP A 20 -10.66 -9.90 18.59
C ASP A 20 -11.85 -10.20 17.66
N VAL A 21 -11.63 -10.13 16.36
CA VAL A 21 -12.61 -10.43 15.32
C VAL A 21 -12.02 -11.51 14.43
N GLY A 22 -12.66 -12.65 14.34
CA GLY A 22 -12.21 -13.75 13.47
C GLY A 22 -12.11 -13.31 11.99
N PRO A 23 -11.57 -14.18 11.13
CA PRO A 23 -11.38 -13.85 9.72
C PRO A 23 -12.73 -13.52 9.06
N ILE A 24 -12.76 -12.40 8.34
CA ILE A 24 -13.89 -11.95 7.53
C ILE A 24 -13.50 -12.03 6.08
N ALA A 25 -14.15 -12.92 5.34
CA ALA A 25 -13.90 -13.11 3.93
C ALA A 25 -14.47 -11.95 3.09
N ILE A 26 -13.68 -11.52 2.09
CA ILE A 26 -14.08 -10.56 1.05
C ILE A 26 -13.67 -11.16 -0.29
N GLU A 27 -14.64 -11.38 -1.17
CA GLU A 27 -14.44 -11.91 -2.52
C GLU A 27 -14.52 -10.79 -3.55
N SER A 28 -13.77 -9.71 -3.31
CA SER A 28 -13.83 -8.50 -4.13
C SER A 28 -12.45 -7.86 -4.22
N ASP A 29 -12.16 -7.26 -5.35
CA ASP A 29 -10.96 -6.42 -5.53
C ASP A 29 -11.27 -4.93 -5.34
N ASP A 30 -12.47 -4.59 -4.83
CA ASP A 30 -12.84 -3.22 -4.47
C ASP A 30 -12.32 -2.86 -3.07
N ILE A 31 -11.33 -1.98 -3.02
CA ILE A 31 -10.71 -1.57 -1.75
C ILE A 31 -11.67 -0.81 -0.83
N ASP A 32 -12.67 -0.11 -1.37
CA ASP A 32 -13.64 0.60 -0.54
C ASP A 32 -14.57 -0.39 0.19
N GLU A 33 -14.86 -1.57 -0.39
CA GLU A 33 -15.56 -2.65 0.33
C GLU A 33 -14.78 -3.14 1.56
N TYR A 34 -13.44 -3.25 1.47
CA TYR A 34 -12.61 -3.57 2.63
C TYR A 34 -12.77 -2.54 3.74
N VAL A 35 -12.73 -1.24 3.40
CA VAL A 35 -12.91 -0.17 4.38
C VAL A 35 -14.28 -0.25 5.06
N GLU A 36 -15.35 -0.47 4.29
CA GLU A 36 -16.72 -0.59 4.81
C GLU A 36 -16.88 -1.82 5.72
N ARG A 37 -16.37 -2.97 5.31
CA ARG A 37 -16.45 -4.22 6.09
C ARG A 37 -15.63 -4.14 7.37
N ILE A 38 -14.46 -3.53 7.33
CA ILE A 38 -13.65 -3.29 8.53
C ILE A 38 -14.38 -2.32 9.47
N ALA A 39 -14.95 -1.23 8.95
CA ALA A 39 -15.71 -0.28 9.76
C ALA A 39 -16.91 -0.97 10.45
N ALA A 40 -17.66 -1.79 9.70
CA ALA A 40 -18.80 -2.55 10.26
C ALA A 40 -18.35 -3.57 11.33
N ALA A 41 -17.23 -4.26 11.11
CA ALA A 41 -16.70 -5.21 12.10
C ALA A 41 -16.24 -4.53 13.40
N MET A 42 -15.87 -3.25 13.32
CA MET A 42 -15.43 -2.47 14.47
C MET A 42 -16.60 -1.86 15.29
N GLU A 43 -17.84 -1.85 14.80
CA GLU A 43 -18.99 -1.25 15.52
C GLU A 43 -19.25 -1.84 16.92
N GLY A 44 -18.84 -3.11 17.15
CA GLY A 44 -19.02 -3.78 18.45
C GLY A 44 -17.83 -3.69 19.40
N ILE A 45 -16.74 -2.99 19.01
CA ILE A 45 -15.51 -2.91 19.79
C ILE A 45 -15.58 -1.79 20.83
N ASP A 46 -15.20 -2.09 22.07
CA ASP A 46 -15.00 -1.07 23.11
C ASP A 46 -13.66 -0.35 22.92
N PHE A 47 -13.68 0.78 22.24
CA PHE A 47 -12.52 1.60 21.99
C PHE A 47 -11.92 2.26 23.25
N SER A 48 -12.67 2.33 24.37
CA SER A 48 -12.18 2.98 25.59
C SER A 48 -11.01 2.25 26.23
N SER A 49 -10.86 0.95 25.93
CA SER A 49 -9.77 0.10 26.42
C SER A 49 -8.56 0.05 25.48
N LEU A 50 -8.64 0.66 24.28
CA LEU A 50 -7.58 0.64 23.28
C LEU A 50 -6.60 1.82 23.45
N THR A 51 -5.33 1.55 23.26
CA THR A 51 -4.25 2.56 23.20
C THR A 51 -3.94 2.94 21.76
N HIS A 52 -3.96 1.97 20.84
CA HIS A 52 -3.71 2.22 19.43
C HIS A 52 -4.35 1.15 18.52
N ILE A 53 -4.43 1.49 17.24
CA ILE A 53 -4.87 0.62 16.14
C ILE A 53 -3.74 0.57 15.13
N SER A 54 -3.44 -0.64 14.63
CA SER A 54 -2.50 -0.84 13.52
C SER A 54 -3.11 -1.68 12.41
N VAL A 55 -2.65 -1.46 11.19
CA VAL A 55 -3.08 -2.21 10.00
C VAL A 55 -1.85 -2.66 9.24
N SER A 56 -1.76 -3.94 8.95
CA SER A 56 -0.74 -4.53 8.09
C SER A 56 -1.35 -5.34 6.96
N GLY A 57 -0.57 -5.65 5.94
CA GLY A 57 -0.94 -6.54 4.85
C GLY A 57 -0.04 -7.77 4.84
N VAL A 58 -0.61 -8.92 4.45
CA VAL A 58 0.15 -10.15 4.20
C VAL A 58 0.27 -10.44 2.70
N ASP A 59 -0.69 -9.95 1.92
CA ASP A 59 -0.65 -10.00 0.46
C ASP A 59 -0.42 -8.58 -0.06
N ASP A 60 0.72 -8.36 -0.70
CA ASP A 60 1.00 -7.08 -1.35
C ASP A 60 0.07 -6.88 -2.55
N GLY A 61 -0.27 -5.64 -2.79
CA GLY A 61 -1.07 -5.22 -3.92
C GLY A 61 -0.88 -3.74 -4.17
N VAL A 62 -1.51 -3.22 -5.20
CA VAL A 62 -1.41 -1.80 -5.55
C VAL A 62 -2.80 -1.18 -5.73
N VAL A 63 -3.01 -0.07 -5.06
CA VAL A 63 -4.18 0.80 -5.19
C VAL A 63 -3.74 2.10 -5.85
N PHE A 64 -4.44 2.49 -6.92
CA PHE A 64 -4.19 3.72 -7.66
C PHE A 64 -5.32 4.72 -7.39
N LEU A 65 -4.98 5.92 -6.95
CA LEU A 65 -5.95 6.93 -6.56
C LEU A 65 -5.90 8.15 -7.48
N GLY A 66 -7.09 8.67 -7.78
CA GLY A 66 -7.28 9.92 -8.50
C GLY A 66 -7.12 11.17 -7.62
N ALA A 67 -7.40 12.34 -8.20
CA ALA A 67 -7.33 13.63 -7.52
C ALA A 67 -8.37 13.77 -6.40
N ASP A 68 -9.49 13.07 -6.51
CA ASP A 68 -10.54 12.99 -5.49
C ASP A 68 -10.25 11.96 -4.39
N SER A 69 -9.07 11.34 -4.45
CA SER A 69 -8.63 10.29 -3.52
C SER A 69 -9.46 9.00 -3.59
N ARG A 70 -10.16 8.79 -4.69
CA ARG A 70 -10.90 7.55 -4.97
C ARG A 70 -10.07 6.59 -5.82
N PRO A 71 -10.28 5.28 -5.64
CA PRO A 71 -9.68 4.27 -6.50
C PRO A 71 -10.04 4.49 -7.98
N LEU A 72 -9.06 4.44 -8.85
CA LEU A 72 -9.25 4.55 -10.31
C LEU A 72 -9.63 3.21 -10.94
N ARG A 73 -9.38 2.12 -10.24
CA ARG A 73 -9.63 0.74 -10.65
C ARG A 73 -9.62 -0.21 -9.45
N PRO A 74 -10.06 -1.47 -9.61
CA PRO A 74 -9.87 -2.51 -8.62
C PRO A 74 -8.39 -2.71 -8.24
N ILE A 75 -8.13 -3.28 -7.06
CA ILE A 75 -6.78 -3.61 -6.59
C ILE A 75 -6.09 -4.51 -7.62
N ILE A 76 -4.80 -4.25 -7.88
CA ILE A 76 -3.94 -5.24 -8.53
C ILE A 76 -3.18 -5.97 -7.43
N TRP A 77 -3.57 -7.20 -7.13
CA TRP A 77 -2.90 -7.99 -6.11
C TRP A 77 -1.53 -8.49 -6.56
N ALA A 78 -0.68 -8.91 -5.62
CA ALA A 78 0.67 -9.37 -5.91
C ALA A 78 0.70 -10.56 -6.87
N ASP A 79 -0.24 -11.49 -6.74
CA ASP A 79 -0.38 -12.68 -7.57
C ASP A 79 -1.01 -12.45 -8.96
N ASP A 80 -1.43 -11.23 -9.28
CA ASP A 80 -1.88 -10.85 -10.62
C ASP A 80 -0.67 -10.86 -11.58
N GLU A 81 -0.71 -11.79 -12.55
CA GLU A 81 0.38 -12.03 -13.50
C GLU A 81 0.40 -11.06 -14.70
N SER A 82 -0.51 -10.09 -14.77
CA SER A 82 -0.60 -9.14 -15.90
C SER A 82 0.70 -8.35 -16.13
N SER A 83 1.48 -8.13 -15.08
CA SER A 83 2.75 -7.41 -15.11
C SER A 83 4.00 -8.31 -15.32
N VAL A 84 3.84 -9.61 -15.65
CA VAL A 84 4.97 -10.50 -15.99
C VAL A 84 5.85 -9.94 -17.12
N PRO A 85 5.28 -9.40 -18.22
CA PRO A 85 6.11 -8.78 -19.27
C PRO A 85 6.93 -7.59 -18.78
N ASP A 86 6.36 -6.83 -17.83
CA ASP A 86 7.00 -5.65 -17.25
C ASP A 86 8.17 -6.03 -16.32
N ALA A 87 8.08 -7.14 -15.60
CA ALA A 87 9.20 -7.70 -14.85
C ALA A 87 10.34 -8.09 -15.80
N GLY A 88 10.03 -8.76 -16.91
CA GLY A 88 11.01 -9.07 -17.94
C GLY A 88 11.63 -7.83 -18.59
N TRP A 89 10.86 -6.76 -18.73
CA TRP A 89 11.36 -5.48 -19.25
C TRP A 89 12.31 -4.80 -18.24
N CYS A 90 11.94 -4.71 -16.96
CA CYS A 90 12.79 -4.18 -15.90
C CYS A 90 14.15 -4.89 -15.86
N ASN A 91 14.15 -6.23 -15.88
CA ASN A 91 15.35 -7.06 -15.81
C ASN A 91 16.24 -6.99 -17.08
N LYS A 92 15.72 -6.45 -18.18
CA LYS A 92 16.51 -6.12 -19.37
C LYS A 92 17.15 -4.72 -19.32
N LYS A 93 16.61 -3.81 -18.51
CA LYS A 93 17.16 -2.46 -18.35
C LYS A 93 18.42 -2.46 -17.49
N HIS A 94 18.40 -3.22 -16.42
CA HIS A 94 19.53 -3.41 -15.51
C HIS A 94 19.65 -4.87 -15.12
N ASP A 95 20.87 -5.29 -14.80
CA ASP A 95 21.13 -6.66 -14.33
C ASP A 95 20.74 -6.85 -12.85
N GLU A 96 20.76 -8.10 -12.40
CA GLU A 96 20.42 -8.49 -11.03
C GLU A 96 21.27 -7.77 -9.98
N SER A 97 22.57 -7.59 -10.26
CA SER A 97 23.48 -6.92 -9.34
C SER A 97 23.11 -5.46 -9.13
N TRP A 98 22.73 -4.77 -10.20
CA TRP A 98 22.26 -3.40 -10.13
C TRP A 98 20.97 -3.28 -9.30
N TRP A 99 19.96 -4.11 -9.60
CA TRP A 99 18.69 -4.09 -8.87
C TRP A 99 18.88 -4.35 -7.38
N THR A 100 19.70 -5.36 -7.04
CA THR A 100 20.00 -5.71 -5.65
C THR A 100 20.72 -4.56 -4.93
N HIS A 101 21.62 -3.86 -5.61
CA HIS A 101 22.34 -2.70 -5.06
C HIS A 101 21.40 -1.51 -4.88
N GLU A 102 20.58 -1.19 -5.90
CA GLU A 102 19.79 0.03 -5.95
C GLU A 102 18.56 -0.03 -5.03
N VAL A 103 17.80 -1.12 -5.06
CA VAL A 103 16.54 -1.27 -4.31
C VAL A 103 16.44 -2.53 -3.46
N GLY A 104 17.54 -3.28 -3.30
CA GLY A 104 17.60 -4.43 -2.41
C GLY A 104 16.96 -5.72 -2.95
N VAL A 105 16.28 -5.67 -4.10
CA VAL A 105 15.53 -6.81 -4.65
C VAL A 105 15.46 -6.75 -6.18
N VAL A 106 15.50 -7.92 -6.81
CA VAL A 106 15.28 -8.04 -8.27
C VAL A 106 13.77 -8.00 -8.55
N PRO A 107 13.27 -7.10 -9.42
CA PRO A 107 11.85 -7.01 -9.72
C PRO A 107 11.25 -8.31 -10.28
N THR A 108 10.15 -8.73 -9.68
CA THR A 108 9.25 -9.76 -10.20
C THR A 108 7.88 -9.15 -10.47
N TYR A 109 6.98 -9.88 -11.12
CA TYR A 109 5.61 -9.41 -11.36
C TYR A 109 4.84 -9.11 -10.07
N GLN A 110 5.27 -9.60 -8.91
CA GLN A 110 4.63 -9.37 -7.62
C GLN A 110 4.93 -7.98 -7.04
N HIS A 111 6.03 -7.33 -7.44
CA HIS A 111 6.44 -6.05 -6.88
C HIS A 111 5.65 -4.87 -7.47
N MET A 112 5.47 -3.84 -6.66
CA MET A 112 4.78 -2.61 -7.05
C MET A 112 5.37 -1.98 -8.32
N VAL A 113 6.69 -1.93 -8.45
CA VAL A 113 7.38 -1.34 -9.62
C VAL A 113 6.86 -1.87 -10.94
N THR A 114 6.62 -3.18 -11.05
CA THR A 114 6.16 -3.80 -12.29
C THR A 114 4.68 -3.54 -12.56
N LYS A 115 3.87 -3.41 -11.51
CA LYS A 115 2.45 -3.05 -11.62
C LYS A 115 2.27 -1.58 -12.02
N LEU A 116 3.15 -0.69 -11.57
CA LEU A 116 3.19 0.69 -12.04
C LEU A 116 3.54 0.76 -13.53
N SER A 117 4.59 0.04 -13.96
CA SER A 117 4.99 -0.07 -15.37
C SER A 117 3.84 -0.64 -16.22
N TRP A 118 3.18 -1.67 -15.73
CA TRP A 118 2.04 -2.28 -16.42
C TRP A 118 0.88 -1.28 -16.59
N LEU A 119 0.48 -0.56 -15.54
CA LEU A 119 -0.60 0.41 -15.63
C LEU A 119 -0.25 1.52 -16.62
N HIS A 120 0.97 2.06 -16.54
CA HIS A 120 1.45 3.10 -17.45
C HIS A 120 1.33 2.66 -18.91
N ARG A 121 1.73 1.43 -19.21
CA ARG A 121 1.70 0.87 -20.57
C ARG A 121 0.32 0.45 -21.04
N SER A 122 -0.46 -0.18 -20.16
CA SER A 122 -1.69 -0.91 -20.55
C SER A 122 -2.96 -0.11 -20.32
N GLU A 123 -2.94 0.83 -19.39
CA GLU A 123 -4.09 1.70 -19.05
C GLU A 123 -3.67 3.19 -19.00
N PRO A 124 -3.19 3.78 -20.13
CA PRO A 124 -2.66 5.15 -20.12
C PRO A 124 -3.68 6.21 -19.71
N GLU A 125 -4.98 5.96 -19.94
CA GLU A 125 -6.05 6.86 -19.50
C GLU A 125 -6.19 6.87 -17.98
N ASN A 126 -6.05 5.71 -17.31
CA ASN A 126 -6.03 5.63 -15.86
C ASN A 126 -4.73 6.20 -15.31
N TRP A 127 -3.58 5.86 -15.93
CA TRP A 127 -2.29 6.39 -15.54
C TRP A 127 -2.26 7.92 -15.51
N SER A 128 -2.80 8.58 -16.51
CA SER A 128 -2.85 10.05 -16.57
C SER A 128 -3.60 10.72 -15.41
N LYS A 129 -4.50 9.96 -14.75
CA LYS A 129 -5.30 10.40 -13.61
C LYS A 129 -4.66 10.06 -12.26
N VAL A 130 -3.63 9.21 -12.23
CA VAL A 130 -2.96 8.81 -10.98
C VAL A 130 -2.40 10.04 -10.25
N ARG A 131 -2.71 10.14 -8.97
CA ARG A 131 -2.19 11.17 -8.07
C ARG A 131 -1.58 10.58 -6.80
N ARG A 132 -2.00 9.37 -6.42
CA ARG A 132 -1.40 8.62 -5.32
C ARG A 132 -1.40 7.14 -5.64
N VAL A 133 -0.40 6.44 -5.10
CA VAL A 133 -0.25 4.99 -5.19
C VAL A 133 0.08 4.46 -3.80
N CYS A 134 -0.51 3.36 -3.39
CA CYS A 134 -0.22 2.74 -2.10
C CYS A 134 -0.58 1.25 -2.11
N THR A 135 -0.24 0.54 -1.03
CA THR A 135 -0.74 -0.81 -0.81
C THR A 135 -2.17 -0.79 -0.23
N PRO A 136 -2.92 -1.90 -0.28
CA PRO A 136 -4.25 -1.99 0.35
C PRO A 136 -4.22 -1.68 1.84
N ALA A 137 -3.25 -2.19 2.59
CA ALA A 137 -3.11 -1.92 4.02
C ALA A 137 -2.87 -0.43 4.31
N GLN A 138 -2.02 0.23 3.52
CA GLN A 138 -1.76 1.67 3.64
C GLN A 138 -3.01 2.50 3.33
N TYR A 139 -3.78 2.13 2.30
CA TYR A 139 -5.05 2.78 1.99
C TYR A 139 -6.05 2.64 3.13
N ILE A 140 -6.25 1.42 3.62
CA ILE A 140 -7.19 1.15 4.73
C ILE A 140 -6.77 1.94 5.97
N ARG A 141 -5.49 1.90 6.35
CA ARG A 141 -4.96 2.65 7.48
C ARG A 141 -5.23 4.15 7.36
N TRP A 142 -4.99 4.72 6.18
CA TRP A 142 -5.25 6.12 5.88
C TRP A 142 -6.74 6.47 5.96
N ARG A 143 -7.61 5.59 5.44
CA ARG A 143 -9.07 5.80 5.44
C ARG A 143 -9.68 5.69 6.84
N ILE A 144 -9.28 4.71 7.65
CA ILE A 144 -9.79 4.55 9.02
C ILE A 144 -9.26 5.62 9.97
N GLY A 145 -8.07 6.16 9.71
CA GLY A 145 -7.50 7.27 10.48
C GLY A 145 -8.26 8.60 10.34
N ARG A 146 -9.21 8.66 9.40
CA ARG A 146 -10.13 9.80 9.12
C ARG A 146 -9.46 11.13 8.77
N ASP A 147 -8.16 11.27 8.84
CA ASP A 147 -7.43 12.42 8.31
C ASP A 147 -6.92 12.14 6.91
N THR A 148 -7.86 12.14 5.95
CA THR A 148 -7.53 11.93 4.54
C THR A 148 -7.02 13.18 3.83
N SER A 149 -6.83 14.29 4.54
CA SER A 149 -6.20 15.51 4.01
C SER A 149 -4.67 15.39 3.96
N GLY A 150 -4.10 14.56 4.84
CA GLY A 150 -2.67 14.28 4.91
C GLY A 150 -2.18 13.29 3.84
N PRO A 151 -0.86 13.10 3.73
CA PRO A 151 -0.26 12.11 2.85
C PRO A 151 -0.59 10.69 3.33
N ILE A 152 -0.62 9.73 2.40
CA ILE A 152 -0.53 8.32 2.75
C ILE A 152 0.89 8.08 3.26
N VAL A 153 1.04 7.27 4.29
CA VAL A 153 2.34 7.01 4.92
C VAL A 153 2.67 5.52 4.92
N ALA A 154 3.95 5.23 4.88
CA ALA A 154 4.51 3.89 4.93
C ALA A 154 5.68 3.82 5.92
N THR A 155 6.01 2.63 6.38
CA THR A 155 7.28 2.37 7.03
C THR A 155 8.39 2.14 6.00
N GLU A 156 9.66 2.17 6.44
CA GLU A 156 10.78 1.79 5.60
C GLU A 156 10.68 0.30 5.19
N ALA A 157 10.22 -0.57 6.10
CA ALA A 157 10.00 -1.98 5.84
C ALA A 157 8.96 -2.20 4.72
N GLU A 158 7.79 -1.55 4.81
CA GLU A 158 6.76 -1.62 3.76
C GLU A 158 7.28 -1.09 2.42
N SER A 159 8.06 -0.01 2.42
CA SER A 159 8.60 0.57 1.19
C SER A 159 9.66 -0.33 0.54
N SER A 160 10.43 -1.07 1.34
CA SER A 160 11.48 -1.97 0.86
C SER A 160 10.96 -3.17 0.06
N THR A 161 9.69 -3.57 0.25
CA THR A 161 9.07 -4.66 -0.52
C THR A 161 8.60 -4.23 -1.91
N THR A 162 8.61 -2.94 -2.22
CA THR A 162 8.03 -2.39 -3.46
C THR A 162 8.92 -2.51 -4.69
N ALA A 163 10.22 -2.77 -4.52
CA ALA A 163 11.27 -2.61 -5.53
C ALA A 163 11.38 -1.17 -6.07
N LEU A 164 11.04 -0.17 -5.25
CA LEU A 164 11.15 1.26 -5.53
C LEU A 164 12.04 1.99 -4.53
N TRP A 165 12.23 1.43 -3.35
CA TRP A 165 12.93 2.04 -2.21
C TRP A 165 14.42 1.68 -2.21
N SER A 166 15.28 2.70 -2.17
CA SER A 166 16.73 2.50 -2.00
C SER A 166 17.06 2.40 -0.51
N PRO A 167 17.47 1.22 -0.02
CA PRO A 167 17.83 1.07 1.39
C PRO A 167 19.07 1.88 1.77
N THR A 168 20.00 2.09 0.83
CA THR A 168 21.22 2.89 1.03
C THR A 168 20.90 4.38 1.02
N GLY A 169 20.07 4.84 0.06
CA GLY A 169 19.66 6.24 -0.05
C GLY A 169 18.58 6.64 0.96
N ARG A 170 17.88 5.67 1.56
CA ARG A 170 16.70 5.87 2.42
C ARG A 170 15.66 6.77 1.77
N CYS A 171 15.42 6.53 0.49
CA CYS A 171 14.43 7.25 -0.33
C CYS A 171 13.96 6.36 -1.49
N TYR A 172 12.89 6.73 -2.13
CA TYR A 172 12.52 6.11 -3.39
C TYR A 172 13.57 6.41 -4.46
N SER A 173 14.00 5.38 -5.20
CA SER A 173 15.02 5.51 -6.24
C SER A 173 14.50 6.33 -7.41
N THR A 174 15.08 7.50 -7.61
CA THR A 174 14.75 8.37 -8.76
C THR A 174 15.03 7.67 -10.09
N GLU A 175 16.09 6.84 -10.14
CA GLU A 175 16.46 6.11 -11.34
C GLU A 175 15.38 5.07 -11.71
N VAL A 176 14.89 4.31 -10.74
CA VAL A 176 13.80 3.36 -10.94
C VAL A 176 12.49 4.06 -11.31
N LEU A 177 12.16 5.16 -10.63
CA LEU A 177 10.95 5.93 -10.94
C LEU A 177 10.98 6.49 -12.37
N ASN A 178 12.12 6.99 -12.82
CA ASN A 178 12.31 7.48 -14.19
C ASN A 178 12.24 6.37 -15.24
N LEU A 179 12.52 5.12 -14.89
CA LEU A 179 12.30 3.99 -15.80
C LEU A 179 10.80 3.78 -16.08
N ILE A 180 9.93 4.06 -15.09
CA ILE A 180 8.47 3.89 -15.24
C ILE A 180 7.91 5.08 -16.03
N ASP A 181 8.15 6.30 -15.52
CA ASP A 181 7.67 7.54 -16.15
C ASP A 181 8.55 8.72 -15.69
N GLY A 182 9.44 9.18 -16.57
CA GLY A 182 10.34 10.30 -16.29
C GLY A 182 9.65 11.67 -16.32
N ASP A 183 8.44 11.76 -16.85
CA ASP A 183 7.67 12.99 -16.92
C ASP A 183 6.75 13.19 -15.70
N LEU A 184 6.47 12.12 -14.95
CA LEU A 184 5.62 12.18 -13.76
C LEU A 184 6.37 12.83 -12.59
N GLN A 185 5.73 13.84 -12.00
CA GLN A 185 6.21 14.42 -10.73
C GLN A 185 5.88 13.48 -9.57
N TRP A 186 6.82 12.62 -9.20
CA TRP A 186 6.63 11.56 -8.21
C TRP A 186 6.42 12.05 -6.76
N GLN A 187 6.75 13.31 -6.48
CA GLN A 187 6.54 13.88 -5.14
C GLN A 187 5.06 13.85 -4.78
N GLY A 188 4.71 13.20 -3.66
CA GLY A 188 3.35 13.04 -3.18
C GLY A 188 2.52 11.95 -3.91
N VAL A 189 3.10 11.27 -4.90
CA VAL A 189 2.45 10.11 -5.55
C VAL A 189 2.65 8.86 -4.72
N LEU A 190 3.87 8.61 -4.25
CA LEU A 190 4.19 7.49 -3.34
C LEU A 190 4.01 7.91 -1.88
N PRO A 191 3.80 6.96 -0.95
CA PRO A 191 3.64 7.25 0.47
C PRO A 191 4.85 7.95 1.07
N ASP A 192 4.62 8.85 2.01
CA ASP A 192 5.67 9.41 2.85
C ASP A 192 6.21 8.33 3.80
N VAL A 193 7.51 8.11 3.81
CA VAL A 193 8.11 7.11 4.70
C VAL A 193 8.38 7.72 6.08
N ARG A 194 7.89 7.05 7.12
CA ARG A 194 8.01 7.48 8.52
C ARG A 194 8.48 6.31 9.40
N PRO A 195 9.06 6.61 10.58
CA PRO A 195 9.43 5.58 11.55
C PRO A 195 8.22 4.76 12.01
N ASP A 196 8.46 3.48 12.36
CA ASP A 196 7.46 2.61 13.00
C ASP A 196 6.89 3.28 14.25
N GLY A 197 5.60 3.04 14.53
CA GLY A 197 4.89 3.64 15.65
C GLY A 197 4.47 5.10 15.43
N SER A 198 4.79 5.69 14.26
CA SER A 198 4.28 7.03 13.92
C SER A 198 2.75 7.05 13.86
N THR A 199 2.14 8.06 14.46
CA THR A 199 0.70 8.28 14.38
C THR A 199 0.32 8.83 13.01
N VAL A 200 -0.70 8.25 12.40
CA VAL A 200 -1.19 8.62 11.06
C VAL A 200 -2.63 9.15 11.08
N GLY A 201 -3.28 9.14 12.23
CA GLY A 201 -4.63 9.61 12.42
C GLY A 201 -5.23 9.07 13.71
N SER A 202 -6.55 9.18 13.84
CA SER A 202 -7.27 8.60 14.97
C SER A 202 -8.66 8.12 14.55
N LEU A 203 -9.12 7.04 15.20
CA LEU A 203 -10.45 6.50 15.06
C LEU A 203 -11.12 6.42 16.44
N TYR A 204 -12.27 7.07 16.61
CA TYR A 204 -12.97 7.15 17.89
C TYR A 204 -12.09 7.60 19.07
N GLY A 205 -11.10 8.48 18.81
CA GLY A 205 -10.15 8.97 19.82
C GLY A 205 -8.95 8.07 20.08
N VAL A 206 -8.88 6.89 19.47
CA VAL A 206 -7.74 5.98 19.55
C VAL A 206 -6.78 6.26 18.40
N LEU A 207 -5.47 6.30 18.69
CA LEU A 207 -4.45 6.59 17.67
C LEU A 207 -4.33 5.46 16.66
N VAL A 208 -4.29 5.80 15.37
CA VAL A 208 -3.91 4.87 14.31
C VAL A 208 -2.43 5.05 14.03
N GLN A 209 -1.67 3.94 14.12
CA GLN A 209 -0.21 3.94 14.04
C GLN A 209 0.31 3.05 12.90
N LEU A 210 1.55 3.36 12.47
CA LEU A 210 2.35 2.50 11.59
C LEU A 210 2.82 1.26 12.31
#